data_f56b7e2d62209a037ce758629e8f8ff4
#
_entry.id   f56b7e2d62209a037ce758629e8f8ff4
#
_cell.length_a   1.000
_cell.length_b   1.000
_cell.length_c   1.000
_cell.angle_alpha   90.00
_cell.angle_beta   90.00
_cell.angle_gamma   90.00
#
_symmetry.space_group_name_H-M   'P 1'
#
loop_
_entity.id
_entity.type
_entity.pdbx_description
1 polymer ?
#
loop_
_entity_poly.entity_id
_entity_poly.type
_entity_poly.pdbx_seq_one_letter_code
_entity_poly.pdbx_strand_id
1 'polypeptide(L)'
;ELGFKEEALGHNAIAGGFQGQRQWTDFYPNGDYPEALLNTSFDWNGIREAIILATENDAGNGVAMLFNHLLTGRAQIFSDVRTYWSPEAVKRVTGKELTGQAAGGIIHLINSGATTLDGTGQATDAEGNPIMKQPWEMTEEDVDKCLKATTWYPANRDYFRGGGFSSNFLSKGGMPVTMVRLNHVKGLGPVLQLAEGWTVEIDPEIHKVLDK
;
A
#
# COMPACT_ATOMS: atom_id res chain seq x y z
N GLU A 1 -0.27 19.90 -24.78
CA GLU A 1 -0.26 20.00 -26.26
C GLU A 1 -1.66 20.06 -26.88
N LEU A 2 -2.68 19.55 -26.17
CA LEU A 2 -4.07 19.61 -26.59
C LEU A 2 -4.79 20.92 -26.19
N GLY A 3 -4.09 21.87 -25.57
CA GLY A 3 -4.64 23.14 -25.13
C GLY A 3 -5.37 23.14 -23.78
N PHE A 4 -5.51 22.00 -23.14
CA PHE A 4 -6.19 21.84 -21.84
C PHE A 4 -5.19 22.03 -20.70
N LYS A 5 -4.83 23.27 -20.39
CA LYS A 5 -3.78 23.56 -19.41
C LYS A 5 -4.21 23.24 -17.96
N GLU A 6 -5.41 23.64 -17.58
CA GLU A 6 -5.92 23.44 -16.22
C GLU A 6 -6.17 21.97 -15.93
N GLU A 7 -6.81 21.27 -16.85
CA GLU A 7 -7.08 19.85 -16.75
C GLU A 7 -5.80 19.02 -16.72
N ALA A 8 -4.81 19.39 -17.56
CA ALA A 8 -3.51 18.70 -17.58
C ALA A 8 -2.71 18.88 -16.28
N LEU A 9 -2.91 19.98 -15.57
CA LEU A 9 -2.30 20.24 -14.27
C LEU A 9 -3.16 19.73 -13.09
N GLY A 10 -4.32 19.12 -13.38
CA GLY A 10 -5.21 18.63 -12.35
C GLY A 10 -5.70 19.72 -11.38
N HIS A 11 -5.82 20.96 -11.84
CA HIS A 11 -6.16 22.13 -10.99
C HIS A 11 -5.24 22.28 -9.77
N ASN A 12 -3.96 21.92 -9.90
CA ASN A 12 -2.97 21.86 -8.81
C ASN A 12 -3.35 20.86 -7.70
N ALA A 13 -4.03 19.78 -8.03
CA ALA A 13 -4.32 18.72 -7.09
C ALA A 13 -3.02 18.08 -6.56
N ILE A 14 -2.99 17.83 -5.24
CA ILE A 14 -1.84 17.23 -4.55
C ILE A 14 -2.11 15.81 -4.05
N ALA A 15 -3.34 15.35 -4.18
CA ALA A 15 -3.75 13.97 -3.94
C ALA A 15 -4.99 13.67 -4.80
N GLY A 16 -5.27 12.39 -5.01
CA GLY A 16 -6.40 11.95 -5.81
C GLY A 16 -6.74 10.49 -5.57
N GLY A 17 -7.47 9.88 -6.49
CA GLY A 17 -7.82 8.47 -6.50
C GLY A 17 -8.75 8.14 -7.66
N PHE A 18 -8.81 6.88 -8.06
CA PHE A 18 -9.76 6.40 -9.06
C PHE A 18 -11.06 5.98 -8.39
N GLN A 19 -12.16 6.61 -8.76
CA GLN A 19 -13.46 6.33 -8.18
C GLN A 19 -13.99 4.96 -8.63
N GLY A 20 -14.26 4.09 -7.67
CA GLY A 20 -15.01 2.85 -7.85
C GLY A 20 -14.36 1.87 -8.82
N GLN A 21 -14.11 0.67 -8.37
CA GLN A 21 -13.45 -0.33 -9.21
C GLN A 21 -14.35 -0.79 -10.36
N ARG A 22 -15.62 -1.04 -10.11
CA ARG A 22 -16.45 -1.77 -11.07
C ARG A 22 -16.96 -0.94 -12.24
N GLN A 23 -17.50 0.25 -12.01
CA GLN A 23 -18.02 1.10 -13.10
C GLN A 23 -16.93 1.47 -14.10
N TRP A 24 -15.75 1.78 -13.59
CA TRP A 24 -14.58 2.08 -14.39
C TRP A 24 -14.13 0.85 -15.18
N THR A 25 -14.02 -0.28 -14.52
CA THR A 25 -13.43 -1.51 -15.05
C THR A 25 -14.36 -2.33 -15.94
N ASP A 26 -15.63 -1.95 -16.11
CA ASP A 26 -16.50 -2.55 -17.13
C ASP A 26 -16.09 -2.11 -18.54
N PHE A 27 -15.43 -0.96 -18.68
CA PHE A 27 -15.03 -0.38 -19.98
C PHE A 27 -13.51 -0.17 -20.12
N TYR A 28 -12.83 0.06 -19.02
CA TYR A 28 -11.39 0.35 -18.95
C TYR A 28 -10.69 -0.68 -18.07
N PRO A 29 -9.37 -0.84 -18.18
CA PRO A 29 -8.59 -1.60 -17.22
C PRO A 29 -8.79 -1.07 -15.79
N ASN A 30 -8.63 -1.93 -14.77
CA ASN A 30 -8.67 -1.50 -13.39
C ASN A 30 -7.60 -0.44 -13.08
N GLY A 31 -7.82 0.35 -12.03
CA GLY A 31 -6.90 1.41 -11.61
C GLY A 31 -5.65 0.95 -10.87
N ASP A 32 -5.52 -0.32 -10.53
CA ASP A 32 -4.47 -0.83 -9.65
C ASP A 32 -3.06 -0.56 -10.17
N TYR A 33 -2.80 -0.86 -11.44
CA TYR A 33 -1.48 -0.64 -12.03
C TYR A 33 -1.05 0.83 -12.02
N PRO A 34 -1.84 1.79 -12.56
CA PRO A 34 -1.47 3.19 -12.51
C PRO A 34 -1.42 3.75 -11.09
N GLU A 35 -2.31 3.34 -10.18
CA GLU A 35 -2.24 3.76 -8.78
C GLU A 35 -0.97 3.26 -8.09
N ALA A 36 -0.63 1.98 -8.24
CA ALA A 36 0.59 1.42 -7.68
C ALA A 36 1.83 2.19 -8.15
N LEU A 37 1.94 2.45 -9.47
CA LEU A 37 3.07 3.20 -10.00
C LEU A 37 3.10 4.65 -9.53
N LEU A 38 1.96 5.35 -9.52
CA LEU A 38 1.90 6.74 -9.11
C LEU A 38 2.20 6.92 -7.61
N ASN A 39 1.73 6.00 -6.77
CA ASN A 39 2.04 5.97 -5.33
C ASN A 39 3.49 5.59 -5.03
N THR A 40 4.21 5.00 -5.97
CA THR A 40 5.60 4.55 -5.81
C THR A 40 6.57 5.71 -6.00
N SER A 41 7.70 5.69 -5.28
CA SER A 41 8.76 6.70 -5.35
C SER A 41 9.70 6.54 -6.56
N PHE A 42 9.36 5.68 -7.50
CA PHE A 42 10.10 5.46 -8.74
C PHE A 42 9.18 4.97 -9.87
N ASP A 43 9.60 5.17 -11.10
CA ASP A 43 8.99 4.64 -12.31
C ASP A 43 10.05 4.40 -13.41
N TRP A 44 9.65 4.22 -14.65
CA TRP A 44 10.55 4.01 -15.80
C TRP A 44 11.44 5.24 -16.13
N ASN A 45 11.19 6.41 -15.56
CA ASN A 45 12.04 7.59 -15.69
C ASN A 45 13.05 7.71 -14.55
N GLY A 46 12.99 6.84 -13.55
CA GLY A 46 13.86 6.83 -12.40
C GLY A 46 13.14 7.15 -11.08
N ILE A 47 13.93 7.51 -10.08
CA ILE A 47 13.45 7.85 -8.74
C ILE A 47 12.81 9.24 -8.75
N ARG A 48 11.66 9.37 -8.10
CA ARG A 48 10.87 10.60 -8.02
C ARG A 48 10.06 10.67 -6.73
N GLU A 49 9.46 11.79 -6.45
CA GLU A 49 8.47 11.93 -5.39
C GLU A 49 7.19 11.15 -5.74
N ALA A 50 6.62 10.44 -4.76
CA ALA A 50 5.38 9.72 -4.93
C ALA A 50 4.19 10.67 -5.09
N ILE A 51 3.24 10.31 -5.94
CA ILE A 51 1.96 11.01 -6.08
C ILE A 51 0.95 10.26 -5.20
N ILE A 52 0.26 10.98 -4.30
CA ILE A 52 -0.65 10.36 -3.34
C ILE A 52 -1.99 10.05 -3.99
N LEU A 53 -2.27 8.78 -4.16
CA LEU A 53 -3.55 8.28 -4.67
C LEU A 53 -4.16 7.29 -3.67
N ALA A 54 -5.38 7.56 -3.26
CA ALA A 54 -6.14 6.66 -2.39
C ALA A 54 -6.89 5.61 -3.23
N THR A 55 -6.69 4.35 -2.93
CA THR A 55 -7.43 3.25 -3.56
C THR A 55 -8.93 3.46 -3.40
N GLU A 56 -9.68 3.21 -4.46
CA GLU A 56 -11.14 3.41 -4.53
C GLU A 56 -11.60 4.85 -4.25
N ASN A 57 -10.66 5.81 -4.31
CA ASN A 57 -10.91 7.21 -3.98
C ASN A 57 -11.41 7.41 -2.54
N ASP A 58 -10.92 6.62 -1.57
CA ASP A 58 -11.20 6.84 -0.14
C ASP A 58 -10.55 8.15 0.33
N ALA A 59 -11.31 9.23 0.28
CA ALA A 59 -10.83 10.57 0.59
C ALA A 59 -10.29 10.70 2.02
N GLY A 60 -10.87 9.97 2.98
CA GLY A 60 -10.40 9.98 4.38
C GLY A 60 -8.99 9.41 4.51
N ASN A 61 -8.73 8.28 3.86
CA ASN A 61 -7.41 7.70 3.81
C ASN A 61 -6.46 8.52 2.94
N GLY A 62 -6.94 9.08 1.82
CA GLY A 62 -6.15 9.98 0.97
C GLY A 62 -5.61 11.19 1.73
N VAL A 63 -6.42 11.82 2.59
CA VAL A 63 -5.98 12.93 3.45
C VAL A 63 -4.95 12.44 4.48
N ALA A 64 -5.15 11.27 5.10
CA ALA A 64 -4.18 10.70 6.02
C ALA A 64 -2.84 10.38 5.34
N MET A 65 -2.88 9.76 4.14
CA MET A 65 -1.69 9.52 3.33
C MET A 65 -0.96 10.82 2.98
N LEU A 66 -1.70 11.85 2.55
CA LEU A 66 -1.11 13.14 2.22
C LEU A 66 -0.42 13.78 3.42
N PHE A 67 -1.03 13.78 4.61
CA PHE A 67 -0.40 14.32 5.81
C PHE A 67 0.88 13.56 6.16
N ASN A 68 0.85 12.24 6.12
CA ASN A 68 2.04 11.43 6.38
C ASN A 68 3.13 11.68 5.34
N HIS A 69 2.77 11.78 4.07
CA HIS A 69 3.72 12.10 3.00
C HIS A 69 4.38 13.46 3.22
N LEU A 70 3.61 14.50 3.51
CA LEU A 70 4.13 15.85 3.78
C LEU A 70 5.03 15.90 5.02
N LEU A 71 4.77 15.07 6.04
CA LEU A 71 5.57 15.00 7.25
C LEU A 71 6.86 14.20 7.07
N THR A 72 6.84 13.17 6.23
CA THR A 72 7.93 12.19 6.15
C THR A 72 8.71 12.24 4.84
N GLY A 73 8.16 12.82 3.79
CA GLY A 73 8.70 12.78 2.42
C GLY A 73 8.72 11.37 1.80
N ARG A 74 8.01 10.40 2.40
CA ARG A 74 7.99 9.01 1.95
C ARG A 74 6.72 8.69 1.17
N ALA A 75 6.81 7.71 0.28
CA ALA A 75 5.64 7.05 -0.29
C ALA A 75 4.74 6.49 0.83
N GLN A 76 3.46 6.32 0.56
CA GLN A 76 2.49 5.90 1.56
C GLN A 76 1.79 4.62 1.14
N ILE A 77 1.68 3.67 2.07
CA ILE A 77 0.91 2.44 1.87
C ILE A 77 -0.57 2.73 2.15
N PHE A 78 -1.44 2.45 1.18
CA PHE A 78 -2.87 2.31 1.43
C PHE A 78 -3.16 0.86 1.79
N SER A 79 -3.87 0.61 2.89
CA SER A 79 -4.26 -0.74 3.31
C SER A 79 -5.61 -0.75 3.99
N ASP A 80 -6.36 -1.81 3.73
CA ASP A 80 -7.54 -2.16 4.51
C ASP A 80 -7.17 -3.07 5.68
N VAL A 81 -7.76 -2.82 6.84
CA VAL A 81 -7.69 -3.76 7.96
C VAL A 81 -8.64 -4.92 7.67
N ARG A 82 -8.09 -6.06 7.25
CA ARG A 82 -8.87 -7.26 6.95
C ARG A 82 -9.40 -7.88 8.23
N THR A 83 -8.54 -8.15 9.19
CA THR A 83 -8.91 -8.74 10.48
C THR A 83 -7.73 -8.70 11.46
N TYR A 84 -8.03 -9.00 12.72
CA TYR A 84 -7.04 -9.41 13.70
C TYR A 84 -7.04 -10.94 13.84
N TRP A 85 -5.88 -11.53 13.65
CA TRP A 85 -5.65 -12.95 13.88
C TRP A 85 -5.05 -13.16 15.27
N SER A 86 -5.83 -13.71 16.20
CA SER A 86 -5.27 -14.16 17.48
C SER A 86 -4.42 -15.43 17.28
N PRO A 87 -3.44 -15.70 18.18
CA PRO A 87 -2.65 -16.93 18.11
C PRO A 87 -3.50 -18.19 18.07
N GLU A 88 -4.59 -18.23 18.85
CA GLU A 88 -5.51 -19.38 18.91
C GLU A 88 -6.28 -19.54 17.57
N ALA A 89 -6.66 -18.43 16.95
CA ALA A 89 -7.34 -18.48 15.66
C ALA A 89 -6.41 -19.00 14.56
N VAL A 90 -5.16 -18.53 14.53
CA VAL A 90 -4.15 -19.03 13.59
C VAL A 90 -3.91 -20.51 13.80
N LYS A 91 -3.66 -20.94 15.03
CA LYS A 91 -3.46 -22.36 15.35
C LYS A 91 -4.65 -23.22 14.95
N ARG A 92 -5.88 -22.75 15.19
CA ARG A 92 -7.11 -23.47 14.82
C ARG A 92 -7.24 -23.70 13.31
N VAL A 93 -6.91 -22.68 12.48
CA VAL A 93 -7.13 -22.76 11.02
C VAL A 93 -5.94 -23.30 10.25
N THR A 94 -4.72 -23.17 10.78
CA THR A 94 -3.49 -23.58 10.08
C THR A 94 -2.81 -24.80 10.73
N GLY A 95 -3.13 -25.13 11.96
CA GLY A 95 -2.43 -26.13 12.77
C GLY A 95 -1.06 -25.66 13.29
N LYS A 96 -0.63 -24.44 12.99
CA LYS A 96 0.68 -23.88 13.34
C LYS A 96 0.54 -22.73 14.34
N GLU A 97 1.61 -22.45 15.07
CA GLU A 97 1.68 -21.36 16.04
C GLU A 97 2.42 -20.16 15.44
N LEU A 98 1.95 -18.95 15.78
CA LEU A 98 2.72 -17.73 15.55
C LEU A 98 3.88 -17.67 16.53
N THR A 99 5.04 -17.20 16.05
CA THR A 99 6.28 -17.13 16.84
C THR A 99 6.93 -15.74 16.72
N GLY A 100 7.96 -15.47 17.53
CA GLY A 100 8.70 -14.22 17.49
C GLY A 100 7.82 -13.00 17.74
N GLN A 101 7.96 -11.96 16.95
CA GLN A 101 7.17 -10.73 17.07
C GLN A 101 5.67 -10.95 16.80
N ALA A 102 5.31 -11.98 16.05
CA ALA A 102 3.93 -12.32 15.75
C ALA A 102 3.24 -13.14 16.86
N ALA A 103 3.96 -13.59 17.89
CA ALA A 103 3.44 -14.52 18.92
C ALA A 103 2.18 -14.02 19.63
N GLY A 104 1.98 -12.70 19.72
CA GLY A 104 0.79 -12.09 20.32
C GLY A 104 -0.40 -11.91 19.37
N GLY A 105 -0.27 -12.36 18.14
CA GLY A 105 -1.27 -12.13 17.09
C GLY A 105 -0.81 -11.10 16.05
N ILE A 106 -1.57 -10.97 14.97
CA ILE A 106 -1.27 -10.06 13.87
C ILE A 106 -2.51 -9.30 13.42
N ILE A 107 -2.31 -8.06 13.01
CA ILE A 107 -3.29 -7.31 12.23
C ILE A 107 -3.01 -7.60 10.76
N HIS A 108 -3.97 -8.21 10.08
CA HIS A 108 -3.86 -8.52 8.66
C HIS A 108 -4.32 -7.30 7.85
N LEU A 109 -3.37 -6.72 7.14
CA LEU A 109 -3.58 -5.59 6.25
C LEU A 109 -3.48 -6.07 4.80
N ILE A 110 -4.37 -5.58 3.95
CA ILE A 110 -4.37 -5.89 2.52
C ILE A 110 -4.58 -4.63 1.67
N ASN A 111 -4.21 -4.73 0.42
CA ASN A 111 -4.59 -3.83 -0.66
C ASN A 111 -4.92 -4.65 -1.91
N SER A 112 -5.76 -4.15 -2.81
CA SER A 112 -6.14 -4.83 -4.05
C SER A 112 -5.02 -4.98 -5.08
N GLY A 113 -3.88 -4.34 -4.85
CA GLY A 113 -2.74 -4.30 -5.77
C GLY A 113 -2.47 -2.93 -6.36
N ALA A 114 -2.96 -1.88 -5.70
CA ALA A 114 -2.84 -0.48 -6.08
C ALA A 114 -1.86 0.33 -5.20
N THR A 115 -1.27 -0.30 -4.17
CA THR A 115 -0.40 0.40 -3.23
C THR A 115 1.04 0.53 -3.73
N THR A 116 1.81 1.42 -3.11
CA THR A 116 3.21 1.68 -3.45
C THR A 116 4.09 0.44 -3.38
N LEU A 117 4.99 0.27 -4.34
CA LEU A 117 6.00 -0.80 -4.35
C LEU A 117 7.11 -0.59 -3.30
N ASP A 118 7.28 0.62 -2.79
CA ASP A 118 8.14 0.89 -1.63
C ASP A 118 7.71 0.07 -0.41
N GLY A 119 6.40 -0.23 -0.31
CA GLY A 119 5.81 -1.06 0.74
C GLY A 119 6.31 -2.50 0.79
N THR A 120 7.06 -2.97 -0.23
CA THR A 120 7.77 -4.25 -0.17
C THR A 120 8.77 -4.31 1.00
N GLY A 121 9.26 -3.15 1.48
CA GLY A 121 10.25 -3.07 2.55
C GLY A 121 11.61 -3.64 2.16
N GLN A 122 11.96 -3.63 0.88
CA GLN A 122 13.24 -4.16 0.39
C GLN A 122 14.39 -3.16 0.50
N ALA A 123 14.10 -1.87 0.55
CA ALA A 123 15.11 -0.87 0.88
C ALA A 123 15.52 -1.00 2.36
N THR A 124 16.76 -0.63 2.68
CA THR A 124 17.29 -0.77 4.05
C THR A 124 17.94 0.53 4.51
N ASP A 125 17.90 0.76 5.83
CA ASP A 125 18.69 1.78 6.48
C ASP A 125 20.20 1.41 6.54
N ALA A 126 20.99 2.24 7.20
CA ALA A 126 22.43 2.01 7.33
C ALA A 126 22.78 0.76 8.17
N GLU A 127 21.89 0.34 9.04
CA GLU A 127 22.00 -0.84 9.90
C GLU A 127 21.46 -2.11 9.21
N GLY A 128 20.87 -1.99 8.02
CA GLY A 128 20.31 -3.10 7.25
C GLY A 128 18.86 -3.45 7.60
N ASN A 129 18.18 -2.63 8.39
CA ASN A 129 16.77 -2.85 8.71
C ASN A 129 15.86 -2.44 7.54
N PRO A 130 14.77 -3.17 7.29
CA PRO A 130 13.80 -2.80 6.27
C PRO A 130 13.17 -1.43 6.55
N ILE A 131 13.09 -0.58 5.54
CA ILE A 131 12.50 0.75 5.64
C ILE A 131 11.93 1.20 4.30
N MET A 132 10.93 2.05 4.33
CA MET A 132 10.55 2.86 3.16
C MET A 132 11.39 4.13 3.18
N LYS A 133 12.29 4.28 2.19
CA LYS A 133 13.17 5.44 2.06
C LYS A 133 12.44 6.66 1.49
N GLN A 134 12.99 7.85 1.75
CA GLN A 134 12.64 9.04 1.00
C GLN A 134 13.26 8.95 -0.41
N PRO A 135 12.68 9.60 -1.43
CA PRO A 135 13.20 9.50 -2.81
C PRO A 135 14.68 9.86 -2.95
N TRP A 136 15.15 10.85 -2.20
CA TRP A 136 16.57 11.26 -2.23
C TRP A 136 17.53 10.32 -1.50
N GLU A 137 17.03 9.32 -0.77
CA GLU A 137 17.80 8.24 -0.12
C GLU A 137 17.73 6.94 -0.90
N MET A 138 16.79 6.82 -1.86
CA MET A 138 16.63 5.64 -2.70
C MET A 138 17.80 5.51 -3.67
N THR A 139 18.18 4.27 -3.95
CA THR A 139 19.17 3.91 -4.96
C THR A 139 18.55 3.05 -6.05
N GLU A 140 19.21 2.94 -7.20
CA GLU A 140 18.78 2.00 -8.25
C GLU A 140 18.75 0.55 -7.77
N GLU A 141 19.64 0.19 -6.84
CA GLU A 141 19.63 -1.14 -6.23
C GLU A 141 18.37 -1.37 -5.37
N ASP A 142 17.92 -0.36 -4.63
CA ASP A 142 16.69 -0.43 -3.85
C ASP A 142 15.48 -0.58 -4.79
N VAL A 143 15.44 0.17 -5.88
CA VAL A 143 14.41 0.06 -6.93
C VAL A 143 14.37 -1.37 -7.50
N ASP A 144 15.51 -1.91 -7.88
CA ASP A 144 15.65 -3.27 -8.39
C ASP A 144 15.13 -4.32 -7.40
N LYS A 145 15.42 -4.16 -6.12
CA LYS A 145 14.95 -5.06 -5.05
C LYS A 145 13.43 -4.99 -4.91
N CYS A 146 12.85 -3.80 -4.91
CA CYS A 146 11.39 -3.61 -4.84
C CYS A 146 10.70 -4.24 -6.05
N LEU A 147 11.22 -4.03 -7.25
CA LEU A 147 10.68 -4.64 -8.48
C LEU A 147 10.77 -6.17 -8.46
N LYS A 148 11.89 -6.74 -8.02
CA LYS A 148 12.07 -8.20 -7.92
C LYS A 148 11.17 -8.84 -6.86
N ALA A 149 10.79 -8.11 -5.82
CA ALA A 149 9.88 -8.58 -4.78
C ALA A 149 8.40 -8.45 -5.17
N THR A 150 8.10 -7.77 -6.28
CA THR A 150 6.75 -7.53 -6.75
C THR A 150 6.42 -8.46 -7.92
N THR A 151 5.25 -9.08 -7.87
CA THR A 151 4.64 -9.79 -9.01
C THR A 151 3.42 -9.02 -9.50
N TRP A 152 3.03 -9.24 -10.76
CA TRP A 152 1.87 -8.64 -11.37
C TRP A 152 0.91 -9.71 -11.84
N TYR A 153 -0.34 -9.61 -11.40
CA TYR A 153 -1.40 -10.53 -11.80
C TYR A 153 -2.39 -9.84 -12.74
N PRO A 154 -2.84 -10.52 -13.80
CA PRO A 154 -3.94 -10.01 -14.61
C PRO A 154 -5.22 -9.99 -13.78
N ALA A 155 -5.98 -8.90 -13.88
CA ALA A 155 -7.27 -8.78 -13.23
C ALA A 155 -8.24 -9.87 -13.71
N ASN A 156 -9.02 -10.42 -12.78
CA ASN A 156 -10.04 -11.41 -13.10
C ASN A 156 -11.15 -10.76 -13.97
N ARG A 157 -11.27 -11.19 -15.21
CA ARG A 157 -12.23 -10.63 -16.18
C ARG A 157 -13.69 -10.97 -15.88
N ASP A 158 -13.97 -11.94 -15.04
CA ASP A 158 -15.33 -12.20 -14.58
C ASP A 158 -15.84 -11.07 -13.68
N TYR A 159 -14.92 -10.41 -12.98
CA TYR A 159 -15.20 -9.27 -12.13
C TYR A 159 -14.82 -7.93 -12.78
N PHE A 160 -13.61 -7.85 -13.36
CA PHE A 160 -13.08 -6.67 -14.04
C PHE A 160 -13.08 -6.89 -15.56
N ARG A 161 -14.19 -6.63 -16.22
CA ARG A 161 -14.38 -6.90 -17.66
C ARG A 161 -13.37 -6.17 -18.54
N GLY A 162 -12.97 -4.96 -18.14
CA GLY A 162 -11.92 -4.20 -18.81
C GLY A 162 -10.50 -4.76 -18.62
N GLY A 163 -10.33 -5.75 -17.73
CA GLY A 163 -9.03 -6.34 -17.42
C GLY A 163 -8.15 -5.44 -16.56
N GLY A 164 -6.85 -5.43 -16.82
CA GLY A 164 -5.84 -4.68 -16.08
C GLY A 164 -4.86 -5.59 -15.36
N PHE A 165 -4.03 -4.98 -14.50
CA PHE A 165 -3.05 -5.68 -13.68
C PHE A 165 -3.06 -5.13 -12.27
N SER A 166 -2.82 -6.02 -11.32
CA SER A 166 -2.67 -5.69 -9.90
C SER A 166 -1.31 -6.14 -9.40
N SER A 167 -0.64 -5.33 -8.60
CA SER A 167 0.60 -5.71 -7.94
C SER A 167 0.32 -6.70 -6.80
N ASN A 168 1.28 -7.57 -6.53
CA ASN A 168 1.23 -8.47 -5.38
C ASN A 168 2.63 -8.61 -4.78
N PHE A 169 2.73 -8.38 -3.49
CA PHE A 169 3.94 -8.58 -2.70
C PHE A 169 3.57 -8.75 -1.22
N LEU A 170 4.52 -9.27 -0.46
CA LEU A 170 4.50 -9.24 1.00
C LEU A 170 5.54 -8.24 1.48
N SER A 171 5.14 -7.37 2.42
CA SER A 171 6.09 -6.50 3.10
C SER A 171 7.08 -7.33 3.91
N LYS A 172 8.36 -7.01 3.79
CA LYS A 172 9.41 -7.65 4.59
C LYS A 172 9.18 -7.43 6.08
N GLY A 173 9.37 -8.47 6.88
CA GLY A 173 9.22 -8.38 8.33
C GLY A 173 10.27 -7.47 8.98
N GLY A 174 9.88 -6.78 10.05
CA GLY A 174 10.74 -5.87 10.82
C GLY A 174 10.72 -4.41 10.34
N MET A 175 9.98 -4.07 9.29
CA MET A 175 9.82 -2.68 8.86
C MET A 175 8.95 -1.90 9.85
N PRO A 176 9.44 -0.78 10.44
CA PRO A 176 8.62 0.06 11.30
C PRO A 176 7.51 0.75 10.49
N VAL A 177 6.31 0.77 11.03
CA VAL A 177 5.14 1.37 10.39
C VAL A 177 4.31 2.17 11.38
N THR A 178 3.71 3.25 10.90
CA THR A 178 2.70 4.01 11.64
C THR A 178 1.39 3.90 10.86
N MET A 179 0.41 3.21 11.43
CA MET A 179 -0.95 3.18 10.89
C MET A 179 -1.66 4.48 11.25
N VAL A 180 -2.30 5.10 10.28
CA VAL A 180 -3.03 6.34 10.46
C VAL A 180 -4.43 6.23 9.87
N ARG A 181 -5.42 6.68 10.61
CA ARG A 181 -6.81 6.78 10.15
C ARG A 181 -7.39 8.14 10.49
N LEU A 182 -7.96 8.82 9.50
CA LEU A 182 -8.79 10.01 9.73
C LEU A 182 -10.22 9.58 10.04
N ASN A 183 -10.71 9.94 11.22
CA ASN A 183 -12.07 9.66 11.65
C ASN A 183 -12.82 10.94 12.01
N HIS A 184 -14.13 10.93 11.82
CA HIS A 184 -15.03 11.95 12.37
C HIS A 184 -15.66 11.43 13.65
N VAL A 185 -15.28 12.03 14.78
CA VAL A 185 -15.80 11.65 16.09
C VAL A 185 -16.87 12.62 16.50
N LYS A 186 -18.07 12.13 16.85
CA LYS A 186 -19.18 12.96 17.30
C LYS A 186 -18.77 13.82 18.50
N GLY A 187 -18.87 15.13 18.35
CA GLY A 187 -18.51 16.09 19.39
C GLY A 187 -17.06 16.58 19.38
N LEU A 188 -16.16 15.90 18.65
CA LEU A 188 -14.76 16.30 18.50
C LEU A 188 -14.42 16.79 17.08
N GLY A 189 -15.17 16.34 16.07
CA GLY A 189 -14.85 16.61 14.67
C GLY A 189 -13.82 15.63 14.09
N PRO A 190 -12.97 16.07 13.15
CA PRO A 190 -11.96 15.20 12.56
C PRO A 190 -10.85 14.86 13.57
N VAL A 191 -10.48 13.60 13.67
CA VAL A 191 -9.45 13.07 14.55
C VAL A 191 -8.55 12.14 13.78
N LEU A 192 -7.23 12.29 13.89
CA LEU A 192 -6.25 11.33 13.43
C LEU A 192 -5.98 10.32 14.54
N GLN A 193 -6.27 9.06 14.27
CA GLN A 193 -5.85 7.95 15.10
C GLN A 193 -4.53 7.42 14.56
N LEU A 194 -3.55 7.22 15.46
CA LEU A 194 -2.24 6.69 15.12
C LEU A 194 -1.97 5.44 15.93
N ALA A 195 -1.33 4.46 15.30
CA ALA A 195 -0.82 3.26 15.96
C ALA A 195 0.54 2.89 15.37
N GLU A 196 1.53 2.76 16.21
CA GLU A 196 2.88 2.35 15.81
C GLU A 196 3.04 0.84 15.92
N GLY A 197 3.83 0.26 15.03
CA GLY A 197 4.11 -1.17 15.01
C GLY A 197 5.18 -1.53 14.00
N TRP A 198 5.24 -2.80 13.70
CA TRP A 198 6.17 -3.37 12.73
C TRP A 198 5.47 -4.36 11.83
N THR A 199 5.90 -4.46 10.59
CA THR A 199 5.58 -5.63 9.78
C THR A 199 6.21 -6.86 10.43
N VAL A 200 5.52 -8.00 10.35
CA VAL A 200 6.02 -9.25 10.94
C VAL A 200 6.20 -10.30 9.85
N GLU A 201 7.26 -11.07 9.97
CA GLU A 201 7.44 -12.25 9.16
C GLU A 201 6.70 -13.43 9.80
N ILE A 202 5.92 -14.15 9.01
CA ILE A 202 5.23 -15.36 9.43
C ILE A 202 5.59 -16.52 8.51
N ASP A 203 5.42 -17.74 9.01
CA ASP A 203 5.63 -18.95 8.22
C ASP A 203 4.81 -18.87 6.91
N PRO A 204 5.43 -19.05 5.73
CA PRO A 204 4.74 -19.00 4.44
C PRO A 204 3.52 -19.91 4.34
N GLU A 205 3.50 -21.05 5.04
CA GLU A 205 2.34 -21.94 5.07
C GLU A 205 1.18 -21.37 5.89
N ILE A 206 1.47 -20.58 6.92
CA ILE A 206 0.45 -19.79 7.64
C ILE A 206 -0.11 -18.74 6.69
N HIS A 207 0.76 -17.93 6.07
CA HIS A 207 0.34 -16.90 5.12
C HIS A 207 -0.58 -17.44 4.04
N LYS A 208 -0.20 -18.53 3.38
CA LYS A 208 -0.98 -19.19 2.33
C LYS A 208 -2.41 -19.57 2.73
N VAL A 209 -2.63 -19.84 4.02
CA VAL A 209 -3.97 -20.16 4.54
C VAL A 209 -4.75 -18.90 4.88
N LEU A 210 -4.09 -17.88 5.44
CA LEU A 210 -4.74 -16.65 5.88
C LEU A 210 -5.08 -15.68 4.75
N ASP A 211 -4.39 -15.80 3.61
CA ASP A 211 -4.56 -14.93 2.43
C ASP A 211 -5.67 -15.41 1.45
N LYS A 212 -6.47 -16.39 1.83
CA LYS A 212 -7.54 -16.96 0.97
C LYS A 212 -8.87 -16.25 1.10
#